data_4edc77a7294b16b36721ec760eb855fd
#
_entry.id   4edc77a7294b16b36721ec760eb855fd
#
_cell.length_a   1.000
_cell.length_b   1.000
_cell.length_c   1.000
_cell.angle_alpha   90.00
_cell.angle_beta   90.00
_cell.angle_gamma   90.00
#
_symmetry.space_group_name_H-M   'P 1'
#
loop_
_entity.id
_entity.type
_entity.pdbx_description
1 polymer ?
#
loop_
_entity_poly.entity_id
_entity_poly.type
_entity_poly.pdbx_seq_one_letter_code
_entity_poly.pdbx_strand_id
1 'polypeptide(L)'
;AQVTGFQEKPEHPTPVPGDEGNSLASMGIYVFTARFLVDELRRNAEGVEPGHDFGHHILPRIMGREPIRGFTFSGRGTGAHGYWRDVGTVDAYYRANMDLLGDPPGLDLYDRAWPIYSFQPSFPPPRVAVVPEPSGRPAGGSRHNIFANGTVSTGWVRGSVIGFDCRVDAGAVVEDSILFSRVTVGAGAEVRRAILDKGVQVLPGARVGCDLDEDRARGFVVSECGVTCVAKNAVVGV
;
A
#
# COMPACT_ATOMS: atom_id res chain seq x y z
N ALA A 1 -22.21 15.58 -10.88
CA ALA A 1 -21.97 16.95 -11.42
C ALA A 1 -21.33 16.87 -12.81
N GLN A 2 -21.47 17.92 -13.62
CA GLN A 2 -20.75 18.02 -14.89
C GLN A 2 -19.35 18.60 -14.63
N VAL A 3 -18.33 17.97 -15.20
CA VAL A 3 -16.96 18.48 -15.16
C VAL A 3 -16.80 19.54 -16.24
N THR A 4 -16.39 20.74 -15.86
CA THR A 4 -16.22 21.89 -16.75
C THR A 4 -14.76 22.28 -16.96
N GLY A 5 -13.86 21.74 -16.16
CA GLY A 5 -12.43 21.97 -16.25
C GLY A 5 -11.64 20.80 -15.64
N PHE A 6 -10.43 20.57 -16.11
CA PHE A 6 -9.49 19.60 -15.58
C PHE A 6 -8.07 20.20 -15.64
N GLN A 7 -7.36 20.10 -14.54
CA GLN A 7 -5.97 20.56 -14.43
C GLN A 7 -5.15 19.40 -13.86
N GLU A 8 -4.10 19.02 -14.55
CA GLU A 8 -3.21 17.96 -14.09
C GLU A 8 -2.14 18.57 -13.17
N LYS A 9 -2.14 18.12 -11.91
CA LYS A 9 -1.16 18.50 -10.86
C LYS A 9 -0.87 20.02 -10.79
N PRO A 10 -1.88 20.88 -10.69
CA PRO A 10 -1.66 22.34 -10.63
C PRO A 10 -0.98 22.74 -9.31
N GLU A 11 -0.11 23.74 -9.32
CA GLU A 11 0.47 24.32 -8.10
C GLU A 11 -0.61 24.92 -7.18
N HIS A 12 -1.65 25.50 -7.80
CA HIS A 12 -2.80 26.10 -7.13
C HIS A 12 -4.08 25.44 -7.64
N PRO A 13 -4.55 24.36 -6.98
CA PRO A 13 -5.77 23.68 -7.41
C PRO A 13 -7.01 24.57 -7.21
N THR A 14 -7.96 24.52 -8.13
CA THR A 14 -9.21 25.26 -8.03
C THR A 14 -10.04 24.76 -6.85
N PRO A 15 -10.43 25.61 -5.89
CA PRO A 15 -11.20 25.20 -4.74
C PRO A 15 -12.62 24.81 -5.10
N VAL A 16 -13.23 24.00 -4.25
CA VAL A 16 -14.66 23.68 -4.36
C VAL A 16 -15.49 24.94 -4.07
N PRO A 17 -16.48 25.30 -4.87
CA PRO A 17 -17.34 26.44 -4.59
C PRO A 17 -17.98 26.35 -3.20
N GLY A 18 -17.69 27.32 -2.33
CA GLY A 18 -18.15 27.36 -0.94
C GLY A 18 -17.29 26.60 0.06
N ASP A 19 -16.16 26.01 -0.37
CA ASP A 19 -15.19 25.33 0.47
C ASP A 19 -13.77 25.60 -0.04
N GLU A 20 -13.21 26.73 0.37
CA GLU A 20 -11.90 27.19 -0.10
C GLU A 20 -10.72 26.32 0.38
N GLY A 21 -10.93 25.50 1.39
CA GLY A 21 -9.93 24.60 1.94
C GLY A 21 -9.76 23.28 1.17
N ASN A 22 -10.69 22.97 0.26
CA ASN A 22 -10.72 21.71 -0.44
C ASN A 22 -10.82 21.88 -1.97
N SER A 23 -10.27 20.94 -2.69
CA SER A 23 -10.37 20.84 -4.16
C SER A 23 -10.82 19.45 -4.57
N LEU A 24 -11.55 19.34 -5.70
CA LEU A 24 -11.90 18.02 -6.24
C LEU A 24 -10.67 17.43 -6.93
N ALA A 25 -10.30 16.23 -6.53
CA ALA A 25 -9.22 15.47 -7.16
C ALA A 25 -9.76 14.27 -7.94
N SER A 26 -9.16 14.00 -9.11
CA SER A 26 -9.43 12.78 -9.83
C SER A 26 -8.79 11.60 -9.12
N MET A 27 -9.57 10.53 -8.89
CA MET A 27 -9.09 9.27 -8.33
C MET A 27 -8.41 8.37 -9.39
N GLY A 28 -8.30 8.82 -10.64
CA GLY A 28 -7.79 8.00 -11.73
C GLY A 28 -8.73 6.86 -12.15
N ILE A 29 -9.99 6.91 -11.76
CA ILE A 29 -10.99 5.87 -12.06
C ILE A 29 -12.00 6.45 -13.03
N TYR A 30 -12.08 5.85 -14.24
CA TYR A 30 -12.92 6.35 -15.32
C TYR A 30 -13.80 5.25 -15.88
N VAL A 31 -15.03 5.60 -16.24
CA VAL A 31 -15.98 4.74 -16.93
C VAL A 31 -16.34 5.35 -18.27
N PHE A 32 -16.09 4.62 -19.33
CA PHE A 32 -16.37 5.04 -20.70
C PHE A 32 -17.27 4.06 -21.42
N THR A 33 -18.02 4.54 -22.41
CA THR A 33 -18.55 3.66 -23.44
C THR A 33 -17.37 3.04 -24.21
N ALA A 34 -17.31 1.73 -24.33
CA ALA A 34 -16.14 1.01 -24.87
C ALA A 34 -15.75 1.50 -26.28
N ARG A 35 -16.73 1.69 -27.18
CA ARG A 35 -16.48 2.21 -28.53
C ARG A 35 -15.83 3.59 -28.50
N PHE A 36 -16.37 4.49 -27.69
CA PHE A 36 -15.83 5.84 -27.53
C PHE A 36 -14.37 5.82 -27.03
N LEU A 37 -14.10 5.01 -26.00
CA LEU A 37 -12.75 4.87 -25.47
C LEU A 37 -11.75 4.37 -26.52
N VAL A 38 -12.13 3.32 -27.27
CA VAL A 38 -11.26 2.77 -28.32
C VAL A 38 -10.98 3.81 -29.41
N ASP A 39 -11.99 4.56 -29.82
CA ASP A 39 -11.84 5.59 -30.85
C ASP A 39 -10.93 6.74 -30.36
N GLU A 40 -11.06 7.17 -29.10
CA GLU A 40 -10.20 8.22 -28.53
C GLU A 40 -8.75 7.73 -28.30
N LEU A 41 -8.55 6.47 -27.90
CA LEU A 41 -7.21 5.90 -27.77
C LEU A 41 -6.51 5.78 -29.11
N ARG A 42 -7.22 5.36 -30.18
CA ARG A 42 -6.67 5.33 -31.57
C ARG A 42 -6.28 6.72 -32.04
N ARG A 43 -7.16 7.70 -31.90
CA ARG A 43 -6.85 9.11 -32.23
C ARG A 43 -5.65 9.63 -31.48
N ASN A 44 -5.50 9.21 -30.20
CA ASN A 44 -4.35 9.60 -29.40
C ASN A 44 -3.04 8.96 -29.92
N ALA A 45 -3.09 7.69 -30.31
CA ALA A 45 -1.92 6.99 -30.84
C ALA A 45 -1.48 7.49 -32.23
N GLU A 46 -2.43 7.96 -33.04
CA GLU A 46 -2.19 8.49 -34.39
C GLU A 46 -1.86 10.00 -34.39
N GLY A 47 -1.93 10.66 -33.23
CA GLY A 47 -1.68 12.09 -33.10
C GLY A 47 -0.21 12.47 -33.23
N VAL A 48 0.05 13.76 -33.47
CA VAL A 48 1.42 14.31 -33.62
C VAL A 48 2.26 14.17 -32.37
N GLU A 49 1.62 14.19 -31.20
CA GLU A 49 2.24 13.95 -29.89
C GLU A 49 1.49 12.80 -29.19
N PRO A 50 1.85 11.54 -29.49
CA PRO A 50 1.23 10.40 -28.85
C PRO A 50 1.64 10.36 -27.38
N GLY A 51 0.71 10.69 -26.51
CA GLY A 51 0.87 10.59 -25.06
C GLY A 51 0.04 9.43 -24.52
N HIS A 52 0.51 8.81 -23.44
CA HIS A 52 -0.16 7.64 -22.85
C HIS A 52 -0.79 7.96 -21.49
N ASP A 53 -1.03 9.24 -21.19
CA ASP A 53 -1.59 9.71 -19.94
C ASP A 53 -3.01 10.23 -20.11
N PHE A 54 -3.93 9.75 -19.29
CA PHE A 54 -5.34 10.18 -19.35
C PHE A 54 -5.52 11.63 -18.93
N GLY A 55 -4.80 12.08 -17.88
CA GLY A 55 -4.91 13.43 -17.34
C GLY A 55 -4.35 14.48 -18.27
N HIS A 56 -3.19 14.22 -18.90
CA HIS A 56 -2.53 15.17 -19.79
C HIS A 56 -3.07 15.16 -21.23
N HIS A 57 -3.48 13.99 -21.74
CA HIS A 57 -3.71 13.85 -23.18
C HIS A 57 -5.17 13.57 -23.52
N ILE A 58 -5.84 12.65 -22.81
CA ILE A 58 -7.18 12.19 -23.19
C ILE A 58 -8.26 13.10 -22.63
N LEU A 59 -8.27 13.31 -21.29
CA LEU A 59 -9.31 14.12 -20.66
C LEU A 59 -9.39 15.55 -21.18
N PRO A 60 -8.27 16.31 -21.30
CA PRO A 60 -8.35 17.66 -21.86
C PRO A 60 -8.89 17.71 -23.29
N ARG A 61 -8.56 16.71 -24.12
CA ARG A 61 -9.00 16.64 -25.51
C ARG A 61 -10.48 16.34 -25.68
N ILE A 62 -11.08 15.51 -24.82
CA ILE A 62 -12.51 15.20 -24.87
C ILE A 62 -13.35 16.25 -24.16
N MET A 63 -12.75 17.02 -23.28
CA MET A 63 -13.43 18.09 -22.56
C MET A 63 -13.93 19.19 -23.52
N GLY A 64 -15.18 19.60 -23.34
CA GLY A 64 -15.84 20.55 -24.27
C GLY A 64 -16.45 19.91 -25.50
N ARG A 65 -16.08 18.66 -25.84
CA ARG A 65 -16.68 17.90 -26.97
C ARG A 65 -17.74 16.90 -26.49
N GLU A 66 -17.48 16.31 -25.33
CA GLU A 66 -18.35 15.30 -24.74
C GLU A 66 -18.68 15.64 -23.28
N PRO A 67 -19.88 15.28 -22.80
CA PRO A 67 -20.25 15.54 -21.41
C PRO A 67 -19.50 14.59 -20.46
N ILE A 68 -18.56 15.14 -19.70
CA ILE A 68 -17.87 14.42 -18.62
C ILE A 68 -18.63 14.64 -17.31
N ARG A 69 -18.98 13.56 -16.63
CA ARG A 69 -19.68 13.61 -15.34
C ARG A 69 -18.76 13.16 -14.22
N GLY A 70 -18.63 14.01 -13.20
CA GLY A 70 -17.95 13.66 -11.97
C GLY A 70 -18.91 12.92 -11.02
N PHE A 71 -18.43 11.81 -10.49
CA PHE A 71 -19.07 11.08 -9.39
C PHE A 71 -18.29 11.36 -8.12
N THR A 72 -18.95 11.93 -7.12
CA THR A 72 -18.33 12.19 -5.82
C THR A 72 -18.25 10.87 -5.03
N PHE A 73 -17.05 10.42 -4.74
CA PHE A 73 -16.84 9.23 -3.91
C PHE A 73 -17.09 9.57 -2.44
N SER A 74 -18.17 9.03 -1.88
CA SER A 74 -18.52 9.17 -0.47
C SER A 74 -18.34 7.84 0.25
N GLY A 75 -17.71 7.87 1.42
CA GLY A 75 -17.50 6.69 2.25
C GLY A 75 -18.77 6.23 2.95
N ARG A 76 -18.85 4.94 3.25
CA ARG A 76 -19.84 4.39 4.19
C ARG A 76 -19.21 4.34 5.59
N GLY A 77 -19.83 5.01 6.54
CA GLY A 77 -19.56 4.79 7.97
C GLY A 77 -18.44 5.58 8.63
N THR A 78 -17.52 6.22 7.90
CA THR A 78 -16.35 6.90 8.49
C THR A 78 -16.30 8.41 8.25
N GLY A 79 -17.42 9.03 7.87
CA GLY A 79 -17.48 10.47 7.62
C GLY A 79 -17.93 10.83 6.20
N ALA A 80 -17.89 12.12 5.86
CA ALA A 80 -18.41 12.65 4.60
C ALA A 80 -17.62 12.21 3.35
N HIS A 81 -16.40 11.68 3.52
CA HIS A 81 -15.50 11.31 2.42
C HIS A 81 -15.14 9.82 2.47
N GLY A 82 -15.09 9.17 1.30
CA GLY A 82 -14.61 7.80 1.16
C GLY A 82 -13.10 7.69 1.39
N TYR A 83 -12.64 6.53 1.86
CA TYR A 83 -11.20 6.28 1.96
C TYR A 83 -10.59 6.15 0.57
N TRP A 84 -9.68 7.02 0.24
CA TRP A 84 -8.86 6.98 -0.96
C TRP A 84 -7.45 7.48 -0.63
N ARG A 85 -6.44 6.82 -1.17
CA ARG A 85 -5.03 7.21 -1.03
C ARG A 85 -4.33 7.09 -2.38
N ASP A 86 -3.58 8.11 -2.75
CA ASP A 86 -2.57 7.96 -3.79
C ASP A 86 -1.38 7.19 -3.20
N VAL A 87 -0.99 6.10 -3.86
CA VAL A 87 0.11 5.22 -3.44
C VAL A 87 1.29 5.27 -4.41
N GLY A 88 1.46 6.39 -5.11
CA GLY A 88 2.51 6.60 -6.11
C GLY A 88 3.94 6.66 -5.56
N THR A 89 4.11 6.75 -4.24
CA THR A 89 5.43 6.69 -3.59
C THR A 89 5.50 5.56 -2.56
N VAL A 90 6.71 5.11 -2.25
CA VAL A 90 6.95 4.10 -1.19
C VAL A 90 6.34 4.55 0.14
N ASP A 91 6.53 5.80 0.51
CA ASP A 91 6.02 6.35 1.76
C ASP A 91 4.50 6.43 1.80
N ALA A 92 3.86 6.81 0.69
CA ALA A 92 2.41 6.83 0.58
C ALA A 92 1.82 5.40 0.66
N TYR A 93 2.44 4.44 -0.04
CA TYR A 93 2.07 3.03 0.02
C TYR A 93 2.23 2.46 1.45
N TYR A 94 3.36 2.76 2.10
CA TYR A 94 3.60 2.35 3.48
C TYR A 94 2.51 2.89 4.43
N ARG A 95 2.24 4.21 4.37
CA ARG A 95 1.22 4.84 5.21
C ARG A 95 -0.18 4.25 4.96
N ALA A 96 -0.55 4.01 3.70
CA ALA A 96 -1.85 3.42 3.37
C ALA A 96 -2.03 2.01 3.98
N ASN A 97 -0.96 1.22 4.08
CA ASN A 97 -1.00 -0.06 4.79
C ASN A 97 -1.10 0.13 6.32
N MET A 98 -0.39 1.10 6.88
CA MET A 98 -0.47 1.40 8.32
C MET A 98 -1.84 1.96 8.72
N ASP A 99 -2.54 2.68 7.83
CA ASP A 99 -3.91 3.15 8.05
C ASP A 99 -4.91 2.00 8.35
N LEU A 100 -4.62 0.78 7.86
CA LEU A 100 -5.42 -0.42 8.14
C LEU A 100 -5.33 -0.85 9.61
N LEU A 101 -4.26 -0.47 10.30
CA LEU A 101 -4.01 -0.79 11.70
C LEU A 101 -4.58 0.27 12.66
N GLY A 102 -5.16 1.35 12.16
CA GLY A 102 -5.74 2.41 12.98
C GLY A 102 -6.91 1.94 13.85
N ASP A 103 -7.24 2.68 14.91
CA ASP A 103 -8.42 2.45 15.73
C ASP A 103 -9.19 3.78 15.92
N PRO A 104 -10.29 4.00 15.18
CA PRO A 104 -10.81 3.14 14.09
C PRO A 104 -9.87 3.10 12.88
N PRO A 105 -9.90 2.01 12.08
CA PRO A 105 -9.07 1.91 10.88
C PRO A 105 -9.52 2.92 9.81
N GLY A 106 -8.57 3.43 9.03
CA GLY A 106 -8.87 4.31 7.91
C GLY A 106 -9.74 3.64 6.83
N LEU A 107 -9.53 2.34 6.64
CA LEU A 107 -10.36 1.44 5.83
C LEU A 107 -10.67 0.19 6.64
N ASP A 108 -11.96 -0.07 6.89
CA ASP A 108 -12.39 -1.30 7.57
C ASP A 108 -12.47 -2.47 6.59
N LEU A 109 -11.49 -3.37 6.68
CA LEU A 109 -11.47 -4.60 5.88
C LEU A 109 -12.54 -5.62 6.29
N TYR A 110 -13.18 -5.44 7.44
CA TYR A 110 -14.19 -6.34 8.01
C TYR A 110 -15.61 -5.84 7.79
N ASP A 111 -15.82 -4.73 7.08
CA ASP A 111 -17.16 -4.23 6.73
C ASP A 111 -17.89 -5.25 5.83
N ARG A 112 -18.86 -5.96 6.41
CA ARG A 112 -19.67 -6.93 5.70
C ARG A 112 -20.65 -6.32 4.70
N ALA A 113 -20.94 -5.04 4.83
CA ALA A 113 -21.82 -4.33 3.89
C ALA A 113 -21.06 -3.90 2.63
N TRP A 114 -19.73 -3.87 2.69
CA TRP A 114 -18.87 -3.57 1.54
C TRP A 114 -17.65 -4.51 1.49
N PRO A 115 -17.85 -5.81 1.24
CA PRO A 115 -16.74 -6.75 1.22
C PRO A 115 -15.77 -6.46 0.07
N ILE A 116 -14.47 -6.46 0.38
CA ILE A 116 -13.41 -6.29 -0.60
C ILE A 116 -13.04 -7.69 -1.12
N TYR A 117 -13.40 -7.97 -2.37
CA TYR A 117 -13.03 -9.22 -3.02
C TYR A 117 -11.63 -9.14 -3.61
N SER A 118 -10.74 -9.99 -3.12
CA SER A 118 -9.38 -10.12 -3.63
C SER A 118 -9.01 -11.60 -3.76
N PHE A 119 -7.90 -11.89 -4.46
CA PHE A 119 -7.37 -13.23 -4.51
C PHE A 119 -6.97 -13.70 -3.11
N GLN A 120 -7.60 -14.76 -2.63
CA GLN A 120 -7.31 -15.41 -1.36
C GLN A 120 -6.90 -16.85 -1.61
N PRO A 121 -5.61 -17.17 -1.54
CA PRO A 121 -5.13 -18.54 -1.69
C PRO A 121 -5.62 -19.39 -0.51
N SER A 122 -5.84 -20.67 -0.80
CA SER A 122 -6.29 -21.65 0.21
C SER A 122 -5.12 -22.02 1.13
N PHE A 123 -4.94 -21.28 2.20
CA PHE A 123 -4.00 -21.56 3.29
C PHE A 123 -4.74 -21.76 4.60
N PRO A 124 -4.15 -22.49 5.56
CA PRO A 124 -4.71 -22.58 6.91
C PRO A 124 -4.74 -21.20 7.59
N PRO A 125 -5.56 -21.02 8.63
CA PRO A 125 -5.55 -19.80 9.42
C PRO A 125 -4.15 -19.47 9.95
N PRO A 126 -3.83 -18.19 10.20
CA PRO A 126 -2.54 -17.81 10.76
C PRO A 126 -2.35 -18.40 12.16
N ARG A 127 -1.14 -18.85 12.45
CA ARG A 127 -0.75 -19.35 13.78
C ARG A 127 0.26 -18.41 14.40
N VAL A 128 -0.15 -17.74 15.47
CA VAL A 128 0.74 -16.89 16.29
C VAL A 128 0.93 -17.56 17.66
N ALA A 129 2.16 -17.93 17.99
CA ALA A 129 2.48 -18.58 19.24
C ALA A 129 3.39 -17.68 20.08
N VAL A 130 3.10 -17.59 21.38
CA VAL A 130 3.98 -16.95 22.35
C VAL A 130 5.00 -17.97 22.79
N VAL A 131 6.28 -17.74 22.51
CA VAL A 131 7.37 -18.58 22.97
C VAL A 131 8.11 -17.81 24.07
N PRO A 132 8.15 -18.30 25.31
CA PRO A 132 8.94 -17.69 26.39
C PRO A 132 10.43 -17.73 26.03
N GLU A 133 11.11 -16.58 26.10
CA GLU A 133 12.57 -16.53 25.96
C GLU A 133 13.25 -16.40 27.32
N PRO A 134 14.34 -17.16 27.56
CA PRO A 134 15.10 -17.09 28.82
C PRO A 134 15.79 -15.74 29.05
N SER A 135 15.96 -14.93 28.02
CA SER A 135 16.78 -13.70 28.00
C SER A 135 16.06 -12.44 28.46
N GLY A 136 14.77 -12.50 28.84
CA GLY A 136 14.00 -11.34 29.25
C GLY A 136 13.62 -10.38 28.10
N ARG A 137 13.94 -10.70 26.83
CA ARG A 137 13.35 -10.05 25.66
C ARG A 137 11.85 -10.37 25.62
N PRO A 138 11.01 -9.53 25.00
CA PRO A 138 9.60 -9.85 24.90
C PRO A 138 9.49 -11.24 24.25
N ALA A 139 8.92 -12.18 25.00
CA ALA A 139 8.52 -13.48 24.50
C ALA A 139 7.74 -13.27 23.22
N GLY A 140 7.86 -14.16 22.24
CA GLY A 140 7.11 -14.11 21.00
C GLY A 140 5.66 -13.75 21.28
N GLY A 141 5.08 -12.92 20.46
CA GLY A 141 3.72 -12.43 20.62
C GLY A 141 3.35 -11.49 19.49
N SER A 142 2.14 -10.97 19.53
CA SER A 142 1.69 -10.01 18.53
C SER A 142 0.88 -8.89 19.15
N ARG A 143 1.08 -7.68 18.67
CA ARG A 143 0.29 -6.55 19.08
C ARG A 143 0.01 -5.65 17.88
N HIS A 144 -1.28 -5.39 17.61
CA HIS A 144 -1.72 -4.43 16.63
C HIS A 144 -1.23 -4.77 15.22
N ASN A 145 -1.62 -5.94 14.72
CA ASN A 145 -1.16 -6.47 13.44
C ASN A 145 -2.31 -7.02 12.61
N ILE A 146 -2.09 -7.12 11.30
CA ILE A 146 -2.91 -7.92 10.39
C ILE A 146 -2.06 -9.10 9.91
N PHE A 147 -2.58 -10.33 10.05
CA PHE A 147 -1.96 -11.54 9.55
C PHE A 147 -2.83 -12.20 8.48
N ALA A 148 -2.28 -12.45 7.31
CA ALA A 148 -2.95 -13.25 6.31
C ALA A 148 -2.76 -14.76 6.56
N ASN A 149 -3.60 -15.56 5.91
CA ASN A 149 -3.61 -17.02 6.05
C ASN A 149 -2.25 -17.65 5.68
N GLY A 150 -1.93 -18.79 6.27
CA GLY A 150 -0.67 -19.52 6.08
C GLY A 150 0.48 -19.00 6.94
N THR A 151 0.36 -17.84 7.54
CA THR A 151 1.44 -17.25 8.34
C THR A 151 1.65 -18.01 9.64
N VAL A 152 2.92 -18.30 9.97
CA VAL A 152 3.35 -18.87 11.25
C VAL A 152 4.33 -17.91 11.90
N SER A 153 4.00 -17.42 13.10
CA SER A 153 4.89 -16.57 13.88
C SER A 153 5.15 -17.15 15.27
N THR A 154 6.40 -17.29 15.61
CA THR A 154 6.92 -17.61 16.96
C THR A 154 7.81 -16.49 17.49
N GLY A 155 8.08 -15.46 16.68
CA GLY A 155 8.79 -14.25 17.06
C GLY A 155 7.85 -13.14 17.55
N TRP A 156 8.40 -11.98 17.77
CA TRP A 156 7.68 -10.78 18.18
C TRP A 156 7.26 -9.97 16.95
N VAL A 157 5.97 -9.66 16.81
CA VAL A 157 5.44 -8.85 15.73
C VAL A 157 4.59 -7.72 16.29
N ARG A 158 4.87 -6.47 15.89
CA ARG A 158 4.13 -5.30 16.34
C ARG A 158 3.93 -4.31 15.19
N GLY A 159 2.72 -3.71 15.12
CA GLY A 159 2.41 -2.62 14.19
C GLY A 159 2.62 -3.00 12.73
N SER A 160 2.36 -4.25 12.33
CA SER A 160 2.79 -4.78 11.04
C SER A 160 1.66 -5.44 10.25
N VAL A 161 1.78 -5.38 8.92
CA VAL A 161 0.89 -6.07 7.98
C VAL A 161 1.66 -7.25 7.37
N ILE A 162 1.20 -8.46 7.65
CA ILE A 162 1.88 -9.71 7.28
C ILE A 162 1.06 -10.45 6.23
N GLY A 163 1.65 -10.63 5.06
CA GLY A 163 1.06 -11.32 3.91
C GLY A 163 0.92 -12.82 4.08
N PHE A 164 0.46 -13.49 3.02
CA PHE A 164 0.21 -14.93 3.02
C PHE A 164 1.49 -15.76 3.15
N ASP A 165 1.40 -16.89 3.87
CA ASP A 165 2.46 -17.90 3.93
C ASP A 165 3.81 -17.33 4.41
N CYS A 166 3.77 -16.40 5.35
CA CYS A 166 4.97 -15.83 5.97
C CYS A 166 5.40 -16.64 7.18
N ARG A 167 6.69 -16.56 7.49
CA ARG A 167 7.27 -17.19 8.66
C ARG A 167 8.12 -16.20 9.45
N VAL A 168 7.86 -16.10 10.77
CA VAL A 168 8.67 -15.33 11.71
C VAL A 168 9.14 -16.27 12.81
N ASP A 169 10.43 -16.57 12.84
CA ASP A 169 11.01 -17.55 13.76
C ASP A 169 11.21 -16.99 15.17
N ALA A 170 11.45 -17.87 16.12
CA ALA A 170 11.63 -17.52 17.53
C ALA A 170 12.78 -16.52 17.74
N GLY A 171 12.58 -15.53 18.63
CA GLY A 171 13.54 -14.47 18.89
C GLY A 171 13.66 -13.42 17.78
N ALA A 172 13.01 -13.60 16.63
CA ALA A 172 12.94 -12.56 15.61
C ALA A 172 12.01 -11.44 16.05
N VAL A 173 12.30 -10.21 15.59
CA VAL A 173 11.52 -9.01 15.86
C VAL A 173 11.09 -8.37 14.54
N VAL A 174 9.79 -8.17 14.37
CA VAL A 174 9.22 -7.45 13.22
C VAL A 174 8.37 -6.30 13.78
N GLU A 175 8.76 -5.07 13.46
CA GLU A 175 8.06 -3.88 13.95
C GLU A 175 7.78 -2.91 12.81
N ASP A 176 6.56 -2.34 12.83
CA ASP A 176 6.13 -1.26 11.93
C ASP A 176 6.48 -1.57 10.46
N SER A 177 6.19 -2.81 10.01
CA SER A 177 6.68 -3.33 8.74
C SER A 177 5.59 -4.00 7.91
N ILE A 178 5.83 -4.09 6.61
CA ILE A 178 4.96 -4.76 5.64
C ILE A 178 5.73 -5.94 5.05
N LEU A 179 5.25 -7.16 5.29
CA LEU A 179 5.80 -8.36 4.71
C LEU A 179 4.84 -8.89 3.64
N PHE A 180 5.30 -8.95 2.40
CA PHE A 180 4.54 -9.60 1.34
C PHE A 180 4.57 -11.13 1.50
N SER A 181 3.85 -11.83 0.61
CA SER A 181 3.70 -13.28 0.72
C SER A 181 5.03 -14.05 0.66
N ARG A 182 5.12 -15.11 1.43
CA ARG A 182 6.28 -16.03 1.49
C ARG A 182 7.57 -15.39 1.98
N VAL A 183 7.47 -14.35 2.79
CA VAL A 183 8.64 -13.79 3.47
C VAL A 183 8.99 -14.67 4.66
N THR A 184 10.28 -14.93 4.86
CA THR A 184 10.80 -15.61 6.05
C THR A 184 11.71 -14.68 6.83
N VAL A 185 11.52 -14.62 8.16
CA VAL A 185 12.37 -13.87 9.07
C VAL A 185 12.96 -14.86 10.06
N GLY A 186 14.24 -15.12 9.92
CA GLY A 186 14.98 -16.14 10.68
C GLY A 186 15.18 -15.77 12.15
N ALA A 187 15.54 -16.76 12.94
CA ALA A 187 15.67 -16.62 14.39
C ALA A 187 16.62 -15.46 14.79
N GLY A 188 16.17 -14.61 15.71
CA GLY A 188 16.95 -13.47 16.19
C GLY A 188 17.16 -12.34 15.19
N ALA A 189 16.58 -12.41 14.00
CA ALA A 189 16.63 -11.33 13.02
C ALA A 189 15.75 -10.15 13.44
N GLU A 190 16.11 -8.94 12.98
CA GLU A 190 15.36 -7.73 13.27
C GLU A 190 14.90 -7.04 11.96
N VAL A 191 13.60 -6.77 11.83
CA VAL A 191 12.99 -6.04 10.73
C VAL A 191 12.20 -4.88 11.29
N ARG A 192 12.59 -3.66 10.96
CA ARG A 192 11.95 -2.46 11.47
C ARG A 192 11.65 -1.50 10.33
N ARG A 193 10.44 -0.94 10.34
CA ARG A 193 10.02 0.09 9.38
C ARG A 193 10.45 -0.24 7.94
N ALA A 194 10.08 -1.45 7.50
CA ALA A 194 10.51 -2.00 6.23
C ALA A 194 9.35 -2.56 5.41
N ILE A 195 9.56 -2.61 4.10
CA ILE A 195 8.71 -3.32 3.14
C ILE A 195 9.56 -4.45 2.56
N LEU A 196 9.19 -5.69 2.88
CA LEU A 196 9.85 -6.87 2.32
C LEU A 196 8.97 -7.45 1.22
N ASP A 197 9.45 -7.46 -0.03
CA ASP A 197 8.70 -8.00 -1.16
C ASP A 197 8.64 -9.53 -1.12
N LYS A 198 7.86 -10.11 -2.02
CA LYS A 198 7.50 -11.54 -2.04
C LYS A 198 8.72 -12.45 -2.02
N GLY A 199 8.72 -13.43 -1.12
CA GLY A 199 9.76 -14.45 -1.06
C GLY A 199 11.11 -13.97 -0.52
N VAL A 200 11.18 -12.79 0.10
CA VAL A 200 12.39 -12.32 0.78
C VAL A 200 12.71 -13.25 1.95
N GLN A 201 13.99 -13.58 2.10
CA GLN A 201 14.52 -14.38 3.18
C GLN A 201 15.48 -13.53 4.01
N VAL A 202 15.09 -13.16 5.23
CA VAL A 202 15.97 -12.54 6.21
C VAL A 202 16.60 -13.66 7.04
N LEU A 203 17.89 -13.87 6.90
CA LEU A 203 18.62 -14.95 7.56
C LEU A 203 18.70 -14.73 9.09
N PRO A 204 18.97 -15.77 9.88
CA PRO A 204 19.09 -15.65 11.32
C PRO A 204 20.08 -14.55 11.74
N GLY A 205 19.66 -13.68 12.67
CA GLY A 205 20.47 -12.58 13.18
C GLY A 205 20.63 -11.38 12.26
N ALA A 206 20.17 -11.44 11.00
CA ALA A 206 20.26 -10.32 10.06
C ALA A 206 19.31 -9.17 10.44
N ARG A 207 19.65 -7.97 10.01
CA ARG A 207 18.93 -6.74 10.37
C ARG A 207 18.49 -5.98 9.10
N VAL A 208 17.27 -5.45 9.09
CA VAL A 208 16.71 -4.62 8.02
C VAL A 208 15.97 -3.44 8.64
N GLY A 209 16.21 -2.23 8.15
CA GLY A 209 15.57 -1.01 8.63
C GLY A 209 16.04 -0.56 10.03
N CYS A 210 17.12 -1.15 10.53
CA CYS A 210 17.71 -0.80 11.82
C CYS A 210 18.82 0.24 11.69
N ASP A 211 19.56 0.18 10.59
CA ASP A 211 20.58 1.15 10.19
C ASP A 211 20.38 1.47 8.71
N LEU A 212 19.94 2.68 8.41
CA LEU A 212 19.58 3.08 7.06
C LEU A 212 20.78 3.24 6.13
N ASP A 213 21.95 3.55 6.69
CA ASP A 213 23.17 3.70 5.89
C ASP A 213 23.74 2.33 5.53
N GLU A 214 23.68 1.38 6.45
CA GLU A 214 23.99 -0.03 6.16
C GLU A 214 23.04 -0.61 5.11
N ASP A 215 21.74 -0.34 5.21
CA ASP A 215 20.75 -0.78 4.23
C ASP A 215 21.02 -0.21 2.83
N ARG A 216 21.39 1.07 2.74
CA ARG A 216 21.80 1.70 1.46
C ARG A 216 23.09 1.07 0.91
N ALA A 217 24.06 0.79 1.76
CA ALA A 217 25.31 0.14 1.35
C ALA A 217 25.11 -1.28 0.80
N ARG A 218 24.08 -1.99 1.30
CA ARG A 218 23.62 -3.29 0.76
C ARG A 218 22.80 -3.16 -0.53
N GLY A 219 22.53 -1.95 -0.99
CA GLY A 219 21.77 -1.69 -2.22
C GLY A 219 20.24 -1.70 -2.01
N PHE A 220 19.75 -1.64 -0.79
CA PHE A 220 18.33 -1.50 -0.55
C PHE A 220 17.85 -0.07 -0.83
N VAL A 221 16.62 0.05 -1.31
CA VAL A 221 15.99 1.35 -1.48
C VAL A 221 15.49 1.83 -0.12
N VAL A 222 15.94 3.00 0.30
CA VAL A 222 15.44 3.66 1.51
C VAL A 222 14.69 4.93 1.10
N SER A 223 13.41 5.02 1.47
CA SER A 223 12.56 6.16 1.14
C SER A 223 12.96 7.43 1.90
N GLU A 224 12.38 8.56 1.52
CA GLU A 224 12.60 9.86 2.20
C GLU A 224 12.21 9.83 3.68
N CYS A 225 11.14 9.11 4.03
CA CYS A 225 10.70 8.93 5.42
C CYS A 225 11.40 7.76 6.14
N GLY A 226 12.44 7.16 5.56
CA GLY A 226 13.24 6.11 6.20
C GLY A 226 12.56 4.74 6.22
N VAL A 227 11.79 4.40 5.19
CA VAL A 227 11.26 3.04 4.99
C VAL A 227 12.23 2.26 4.11
N THR A 228 12.75 1.15 4.61
CA THR A 228 13.65 0.28 3.85
C THR A 228 12.86 -0.71 2.99
N CYS A 229 13.15 -0.77 1.69
CA CYS A 229 12.51 -1.69 0.75
C CYS A 229 13.49 -2.76 0.28
N VAL A 230 13.14 -4.01 0.48
CA VAL A 230 13.92 -5.17 0.03
C VAL A 230 13.20 -5.84 -1.15
N ALA A 231 13.92 -5.98 -2.26
CA ALA A 231 13.37 -6.49 -3.51
C ALA A 231 12.99 -7.98 -3.43
N LYS A 232 12.07 -8.37 -4.28
CA LYS A 232 11.51 -9.73 -4.39
C LYS A 232 12.60 -10.80 -4.46
N ASN A 233 12.40 -11.88 -3.67
CA ASN A 233 13.28 -13.06 -3.60
C ASN A 233 14.73 -12.76 -3.13
N ALA A 234 14.98 -11.57 -2.57
CA ALA A 234 16.29 -11.27 -2.00
C ALA A 234 16.57 -12.13 -0.77
N VAL A 235 17.85 -12.45 -0.56
CA VAL A 235 18.36 -13.09 0.66
C VAL A 235 19.21 -12.09 1.41
N VAL A 236 18.82 -11.78 2.64
CA VAL A 236 19.48 -10.79 3.49
C VAL A 236 20.26 -11.53 4.57
N GLY A 237 21.58 -11.43 4.51
CA GLY A 237 22.51 -11.97 5.51
C GLY A 237 22.93 -10.92 6.55
N VAL A 238 23.76 -11.36 7.49
CA VAL A 238 24.42 -10.52 8.50
C VAL A 238 25.52 -9.69 7.87
#